data_caba34fb4fb595f586445e4295515bff
#
_entry.id   caba34fb4fb595f586445e4295515bff
#
_cell.length_a   1.000
_cell.length_b   1.000
_cell.length_c   1.000
_cell.angle_alpha   90.00
_cell.angle_beta   90.00
_cell.angle_gamma   90.00
#
_symmetry.space_group_name_H-M   'P 1'
#
loop_
_entity.id
_entity.type
_entity.pdbx_description
1 polymer ?
#
loop_
_entity_poly.entity_id
_entity_poly.type
_entity_poly.pdbx_seq_one_letter_code
_entity_poly.pdbx_strand_id
1 'polypeptide(L)'
;DNPDLAFSIPMEGSNLFTDCLCIPKESQKRELAEMYINFMLEPEVGLANTEAIGYSTPNTKVYELLDEETKSDPTAYPDEESLAHCGYYTYIGPELSLYIDSKWAEVLTADEKYSAMIMPMFLGACVAGIIALNIVRATRKKREE
;
A
#
# COMPACT_ATOMS: atom_id res chain seq x y z
N ASP A 1 5.56 6.13 -12.03
CA ASP A 1 5.69 4.73 -12.48
C ASP A 1 7.15 4.31 -12.40
N ASN A 2 7.40 3.12 -11.87
CA ASN A 2 8.74 2.55 -11.81
C ASN A 2 8.84 1.43 -12.87
N PRO A 3 9.64 1.62 -13.96
CA PRO A 3 9.73 0.65 -15.04
C PRO A 3 10.45 -0.66 -14.65
N ASP A 4 11.08 -0.69 -13.47
CA ASP A 4 11.75 -1.88 -12.94
C ASP A 4 10.79 -2.82 -12.19
N LEU A 5 9.52 -2.41 -12.00
CA LEU A 5 8.49 -3.22 -11.36
C LEU A 5 7.58 -3.87 -12.40
N ALA A 6 7.25 -5.14 -12.18
CA ALA A 6 6.26 -5.87 -12.94
C ALA A 6 5.23 -6.50 -11.99
N PHE A 7 4.00 -6.65 -12.48
CA PHE A 7 2.93 -7.33 -11.78
C PHE A 7 2.58 -8.64 -12.50
N SER A 8 2.25 -9.67 -11.75
CA SER A 8 1.71 -10.91 -12.31
C SER A 8 0.73 -11.55 -11.34
N ILE A 9 -0.28 -12.21 -11.89
CA ILE A 9 -1.21 -13.04 -11.10
C ILE A 9 -0.57 -14.42 -10.94
N PRO A 10 -0.34 -14.89 -9.69
CA PRO A 10 0.22 -16.22 -9.45
C PRO A 10 -0.72 -17.34 -9.92
N MET A 11 -0.17 -18.48 -10.32
CA MET A 11 -0.96 -19.66 -10.71
C MET A 11 -1.84 -20.21 -9.57
N GLU A 12 -1.43 -19.97 -8.33
CA GLU A 12 -2.17 -20.36 -7.13
C GLU A 12 -3.41 -19.49 -6.90
N GLY A 13 -3.51 -18.36 -7.60
CA GLY A 13 -4.59 -17.40 -7.49
C GLY A 13 -4.21 -16.15 -6.70
N SER A 14 -5.13 -15.23 -6.64
CA SER A 14 -5.01 -13.94 -5.97
C SER A 14 -6.36 -13.51 -5.38
N ASN A 15 -6.40 -12.36 -4.73
CA ASN A 15 -7.66 -11.76 -4.29
C ASN A 15 -8.29 -10.93 -5.40
N LEU A 16 -9.61 -11.00 -5.47
CA LEU A 16 -10.45 -10.08 -6.23
C LEU A 16 -11.15 -9.13 -5.27
N PHE A 17 -11.25 -7.87 -5.64
CA PHE A 17 -12.01 -6.88 -4.90
C PHE A 17 -12.66 -5.89 -5.86
N THR A 18 -13.68 -5.21 -5.39
CA THR A 18 -14.39 -4.18 -6.13
C THR A 18 -14.58 -2.98 -5.23
N ASP A 19 -14.04 -1.85 -5.63
CA ASP A 19 -14.26 -0.60 -4.93
C ASP A 19 -15.68 -0.08 -5.23
N CYS A 20 -16.41 0.26 -4.18
CA CYS A 20 -17.80 0.63 -4.26
C CYS A 20 -18.06 2.01 -3.64
N LEU A 21 -18.84 2.85 -4.33
CA LEU A 21 -19.42 4.04 -3.74
C LEU A 21 -20.67 3.65 -2.95
N CYS A 22 -20.70 3.97 -1.66
CA CYS A 22 -21.79 3.62 -0.77
C CYS A 22 -22.42 4.86 -0.15
N ILE A 23 -23.76 4.86 0.00
CA ILE A 23 -24.50 5.92 0.68
C ILE A 23 -24.85 5.39 2.08
N PRO A 24 -24.37 6.03 3.17
CA PRO A 24 -24.75 5.66 4.53
C PRO A 24 -26.26 5.74 4.71
N LYS A 25 -26.85 4.78 5.43
CA LYS A 25 -28.31 4.68 5.64
C LYS A 25 -28.92 5.97 6.21
N GLU A 26 -28.19 6.61 7.11
CA GLU A 26 -28.65 7.84 7.80
C GLU A 26 -28.30 9.13 7.05
N SER A 27 -27.84 9.05 5.81
CA SER A 27 -27.50 10.22 5.02
C SER A 27 -28.73 11.10 4.76
N GLN A 28 -28.62 12.37 5.14
CA GLN A 28 -29.66 13.40 4.89
C GLN A 28 -29.60 13.97 3.47
N LYS A 29 -28.60 13.57 2.66
CA LYS A 29 -28.36 14.08 1.30
C LYS A 29 -28.30 12.95 0.29
N ARG A 30 -29.20 11.99 0.44
CA ARG A 30 -29.24 10.78 -0.40
C ARG A 30 -29.34 11.10 -1.88
N GLU A 31 -30.27 12.00 -2.26
CA GLU A 31 -30.50 12.39 -3.64
C GLU A 31 -29.23 12.98 -4.28
N LEU A 32 -28.53 13.88 -3.56
CA LEU A 32 -27.26 14.44 -4.03
C LEU A 32 -26.16 13.38 -4.18
N ALA A 33 -26.10 12.41 -3.28
CA ALA A 33 -25.16 11.30 -3.38
C ALA A 33 -25.46 10.40 -4.57
N GLU A 34 -26.73 10.12 -4.84
CA GLU A 34 -27.16 9.35 -6.02
C GLU A 34 -26.83 10.11 -7.32
N MET A 35 -27.00 11.43 -7.36
CA MET A 35 -26.58 12.26 -8.50
C MET A 35 -25.07 12.20 -8.72
N TYR A 36 -24.28 12.23 -7.66
CA TYR A 36 -22.83 12.10 -7.75
C TYR A 36 -22.41 10.70 -8.27
N ILE A 37 -23.02 9.65 -7.76
CA ILE A 37 -22.75 8.29 -8.24
C ILE A 37 -23.08 8.17 -9.72
N ASN A 38 -24.24 8.67 -10.15
CA ASN A 38 -24.64 8.68 -11.56
C ASN A 38 -23.65 9.45 -12.44
N PHE A 39 -23.16 10.59 -11.98
CA PHE A 39 -22.12 11.36 -12.67
C PHE A 39 -20.82 10.55 -12.83
N MET A 40 -20.40 9.84 -11.77
CA MET A 40 -19.20 8.99 -11.83
C MET A 40 -19.34 7.79 -12.77
N LEU A 41 -20.58 7.38 -13.07
CA LEU A 41 -20.88 6.28 -14.00
C LEU A 41 -21.01 6.73 -15.46
N GLU A 42 -20.99 8.04 -15.74
CA GLU A 42 -20.99 8.54 -17.12
C GLU A 42 -19.71 8.05 -17.85
N PRO A 43 -19.82 7.59 -19.10
CA PRO A 43 -18.70 6.94 -19.79
C PRO A 43 -17.43 7.79 -19.85
N GLU A 44 -17.54 9.07 -20.16
CA GLU A 44 -16.39 9.98 -20.26
C GLU A 44 -15.74 10.25 -18.90
N VAL A 45 -16.54 10.37 -17.84
CA VAL A 45 -16.05 10.54 -16.46
C VAL A 45 -15.40 9.26 -15.96
N GLY A 46 -16.05 8.11 -16.24
CA GLY A 46 -15.50 6.80 -15.89
C GLY A 46 -14.19 6.49 -16.61
N LEU A 47 -14.05 6.87 -17.89
CA LEU A 47 -12.80 6.75 -18.63
C LEU A 47 -11.68 7.57 -17.97
N ALA A 48 -11.92 8.85 -17.72
CA ALA A 48 -10.93 9.71 -17.05
C ALA A 48 -10.51 9.17 -15.67
N ASN A 49 -11.45 8.59 -14.92
CA ASN A 49 -11.16 7.93 -13.65
C ASN A 49 -10.29 6.67 -13.83
N THR A 50 -10.62 5.81 -14.77
CA THR A 50 -9.87 4.58 -15.06
C THR A 50 -8.43 4.91 -15.44
N GLU A 51 -8.22 5.89 -16.30
CA GLU A 51 -6.91 6.38 -16.71
C GLU A 51 -6.10 7.00 -15.54
N ALA A 52 -6.78 7.76 -14.67
CA ALA A 52 -6.12 8.43 -13.56
C ALA A 52 -5.74 7.47 -12.40
N ILE A 53 -6.57 6.46 -12.15
CA ILE A 53 -6.39 5.51 -11.04
C ILE A 53 -5.59 4.29 -11.49
N GLY A 54 -5.69 3.89 -12.77
CA GLY A 54 -5.03 2.70 -13.32
C GLY A 54 -5.74 1.39 -12.93
N TYR A 55 -7.01 1.44 -12.52
CA TYR A 55 -7.79 0.24 -12.19
C TYR A 55 -8.67 -0.17 -13.37
N SER A 56 -8.93 -1.47 -13.48
CA SER A 56 -9.91 -2.00 -14.42
C SER A 56 -11.30 -1.51 -14.10
N THR A 57 -12.10 -1.28 -15.10
CA THR A 57 -13.49 -0.80 -14.93
C THR A 57 -14.50 -1.92 -15.11
N PRO A 58 -15.51 -2.06 -14.24
CA PRO A 58 -16.65 -2.95 -14.47
C PRO A 58 -17.73 -2.32 -15.38
N ASN A 59 -17.59 -1.05 -15.76
CA ASN A 59 -18.54 -0.34 -16.60
C ASN A 59 -18.28 -0.68 -18.07
N THR A 60 -19.19 -1.42 -18.70
CA THR A 60 -19.05 -1.86 -20.10
C THR A 60 -18.94 -0.71 -21.09
N LYS A 61 -19.59 0.43 -20.82
CA LYS A 61 -19.48 1.61 -21.68
C LYS A 61 -18.13 2.28 -21.60
N VAL A 62 -17.53 2.30 -20.42
CA VAL A 62 -16.14 2.79 -20.25
C VAL A 62 -15.18 1.82 -20.92
N TYR A 63 -15.36 0.50 -20.75
CA TYR A 63 -14.54 -0.52 -21.39
C TYR A 63 -14.54 -0.38 -22.92
N GLU A 64 -15.70 -0.08 -23.55
CA GLU A 64 -15.80 0.15 -24.99
C GLU A 64 -14.90 1.32 -25.46
N LEU A 65 -14.67 2.32 -24.60
CA LEU A 65 -13.88 3.53 -24.90
C LEU A 65 -12.36 3.35 -24.70
N LEU A 66 -11.93 2.32 -23.94
CA LEU A 66 -10.52 2.05 -23.71
C LEU A 66 -9.79 1.74 -25.01
N ASP A 67 -8.47 2.03 -25.05
CA ASP A 67 -7.63 1.60 -26.15
C ASP A 67 -7.38 0.08 -26.15
N GLU A 68 -6.96 -0.44 -27.28
CA GLU A 68 -6.77 -1.90 -27.46
C GLU A 68 -5.58 -2.43 -26.65
N GLU A 69 -4.58 -1.59 -26.32
CA GLU A 69 -3.45 -1.96 -25.50
C GLU A 69 -3.92 -2.24 -24.07
N THR A 70 -4.69 -1.33 -23.48
CA THR A 70 -5.30 -1.49 -22.14
C THR A 70 -6.26 -2.69 -22.07
N LYS A 71 -7.11 -2.88 -23.10
CA LYS A 71 -8.04 -4.03 -23.15
C LYS A 71 -7.33 -5.38 -23.20
N SER A 72 -6.17 -5.43 -23.85
CA SER A 72 -5.37 -6.65 -24.01
C SER A 72 -4.38 -6.91 -22.89
N ASP A 73 -4.23 -5.99 -21.94
CA ASP A 73 -3.34 -6.17 -20.79
C ASP A 73 -3.90 -7.23 -19.84
N PRO A 74 -3.23 -8.40 -19.71
CA PRO A 74 -3.70 -9.48 -18.85
C PRO A 74 -3.64 -9.13 -17.34
N THR A 75 -2.96 -8.05 -16.96
CA THR A 75 -2.94 -7.58 -15.57
C THR A 75 -4.15 -6.73 -15.24
N ALA A 76 -4.67 -5.99 -16.21
CA ALA A 76 -5.87 -5.19 -16.08
C ALA A 76 -7.15 -6.00 -16.34
N TYR A 77 -7.13 -6.85 -17.39
CA TYR A 77 -8.25 -7.68 -17.82
C TYR A 77 -7.82 -9.13 -18.01
N PRO A 78 -7.59 -9.86 -16.88
CA PRO A 78 -7.18 -11.25 -16.91
C PRO A 78 -8.25 -12.15 -17.51
N ASP A 79 -7.83 -13.25 -18.11
CA ASP A 79 -8.73 -14.26 -18.68
C ASP A 79 -9.46 -15.09 -17.59
N GLU A 80 -10.44 -15.87 -18.03
CA GLU A 80 -11.23 -16.71 -17.12
C GLU A 80 -10.39 -17.78 -16.40
N GLU A 81 -9.31 -18.26 -17.02
CA GLU A 81 -8.43 -19.27 -16.44
C GLU A 81 -7.64 -18.65 -15.26
N SER A 82 -7.09 -17.47 -15.45
CA SER A 82 -6.41 -16.71 -14.38
C SER A 82 -7.33 -16.36 -13.22
N LEU A 83 -8.60 -16.02 -13.52
CA LEU A 83 -9.61 -15.69 -12.52
C LEU A 83 -10.16 -16.90 -11.77
N ALA A 84 -10.09 -18.11 -12.34
CA ALA A 84 -10.66 -19.33 -11.76
C ALA A 84 -10.08 -19.68 -10.37
N HIS A 85 -8.85 -19.28 -10.10
CA HIS A 85 -8.16 -19.50 -8.83
C HIS A 85 -8.18 -18.27 -7.91
N CYS A 86 -8.81 -17.18 -8.33
CA CYS A 86 -8.92 -15.95 -7.53
C CYS A 86 -10.18 -15.99 -6.65
N GLY A 87 -10.11 -15.36 -5.48
CA GLY A 87 -11.21 -15.32 -4.53
C GLY A 87 -11.49 -13.92 -4.00
N TYR A 88 -12.73 -13.68 -3.58
CA TYR A 88 -13.12 -12.44 -2.92
C TYR A 88 -12.80 -12.51 -1.43
N TYR A 89 -12.45 -11.36 -0.86
CA TYR A 89 -12.36 -11.24 0.59
C TYR A 89 -13.71 -11.55 1.24
N THR A 90 -13.68 -12.40 2.25
CA THR A 90 -14.85 -12.72 3.07
C THR A 90 -14.66 -12.18 4.48
N TYR A 91 -15.77 -11.94 5.18
CA TYR A 91 -15.71 -11.55 6.57
C TYR A 91 -15.15 -12.69 7.43
N ILE A 92 -14.03 -12.45 8.09
CA ILE A 92 -13.28 -13.45 8.86
C ILE A 92 -13.53 -13.39 10.38
N GLY A 93 -14.45 -12.52 10.80
CA GLY A 93 -14.75 -12.30 12.21
C GLY A 93 -13.78 -11.35 12.93
N PRO A 94 -14.17 -10.82 14.09
CA PRO A 94 -13.40 -9.80 14.78
C PRO A 94 -12.08 -10.32 15.36
N GLU A 95 -12.04 -11.56 15.82
CA GLU A 95 -10.86 -12.15 16.46
C GLU A 95 -9.70 -12.28 15.45
N LEU A 96 -9.99 -12.86 14.28
CA LEU A 96 -8.98 -13.04 13.24
C LEU A 96 -8.57 -11.70 12.61
N SER A 97 -9.51 -10.75 12.48
CA SER A 97 -9.19 -9.38 12.04
C SER A 97 -8.19 -8.71 12.97
N LEU A 98 -8.44 -8.73 14.29
CA LEU A 98 -7.51 -8.18 15.28
C LEU A 98 -6.15 -8.87 15.27
N TYR A 99 -6.12 -10.17 15.06
CA TYR A 99 -4.86 -10.91 14.92
C TYR A 99 -4.07 -10.44 13.70
N ILE A 100 -4.71 -10.33 12.53
CA ILE A 100 -4.08 -9.83 11.30
C ILE A 100 -3.58 -8.40 11.49
N ASP A 101 -4.39 -7.51 12.06
CA ASP A 101 -4.01 -6.13 12.35
C ASP A 101 -2.77 -6.05 13.25
N SER A 102 -2.71 -6.91 14.28
CA SER A 102 -1.55 -6.98 15.17
C SER A 102 -0.28 -7.42 14.43
N LYS A 103 -0.40 -8.41 13.54
CA LYS A 103 0.73 -8.90 12.73
C LYS A 103 1.18 -7.88 11.69
N TRP A 104 0.23 -7.18 11.08
CA TRP A 104 0.54 -6.09 10.16
C TRP A 104 1.28 -4.95 10.86
N ALA A 105 0.84 -4.57 12.06
CA ALA A 105 1.54 -3.58 12.88
C ALA A 105 2.98 -4.02 13.21
N GLU A 106 3.21 -5.31 13.51
CA GLU A 106 4.57 -5.84 13.71
C GLU A 106 5.45 -5.68 12.46
N VAL A 107 4.90 -5.93 11.27
CA VAL A 107 5.62 -5.75 9.99
C VAL A 107 5.97 -4.29 9.77
N LEU A 108 5.00 -3.37 9.93
CA LEU A 108 5.21 -1.94 9.72
C LEU A 108 6.22 -1.32 10.68
N THR A 109 6.33 -1.85 11.92
CA THR A 109 7.24 -1.34 12.95
C THR A 109 8.57 -2.12 13.02
N ALA A 110 8.79 -3.10 12.15
CA ALA A 110 10.02 -3.90 12.16
C ALA A 110 11.28 -3.04 11.96
N ASP A 111 11.26 -2.12 11.02
CA ASP A 111 12.38 -1.21 10.74
C ASP A 111 12.61 -0.20 11.86
N GLU A 112 11.57 0.25 12.56
CA GLU A 112 11.70 1.15 13.70
C GLU A 112 12.39 0.49 14.89
N LYS A 113 12.13 -0.80 15.14
CA LYS A 113 12.82 -1.57 16.19
C LYS A 113 14.32 -1.69 15.91
N TYR A 114 14.72 -1.88 14.65
CA TYR A 114 16.13 -1.88 14.26
C TYR A 114 16.77 -0.51 14.47
N SER A 115 16.14 0.56 14.07
CA SER A 115 16.59 1.93 14.26
C SER A 115 16.74 2.29 15.75
N ALA A 116 15.75 1.94 16.56
CA ALA A 116 15.76 2.19 18.01
C ALA A 116 16.85 1.39 18.75
N MET A 117 17.29 0.25 18.23
CA MET A 117 18.35 -0.57 18.83
C MET A 117 19.76 -0.10 18.39
N ILE A 118 19.90 0.37 17.16
CA ILE A 118 21.19 0.80 16.59
C ILE A 118 21.58 2.20 17.07
N MET A 119 20.64 3.15 17.18
CA MET A 119 20.93 4.52 17.63
C MET A 119 21.63 4.61 18.98
N PRO A 120 21.19 3.95 20.08
CA PRO A 120 21.88 4.02 21.36
C PRO A 120 23.27 3.36 21.33
N MET A 121 23.50 2.34 20.49
CA MET A 121 24.83 1.75 20.30
C MET A 121 25.82 2.72 19.67
N PHE A 122 25.40 3.46 18.62
CA PHE A 122 26.24 4.49 18.00
C PHE A 122 26.52 5.65 18.97
N LEU A 123 25.51 6.10 19.71
CA LEU A 123 25.67 7.17 20.71
C LEU A 123 26.65 6.75 21.83
N GLY A 124 26.51 5.51 22.31
CA GLY A 124 27.41 4.94 23.32
C GLY A 124 28.88 4.86 22.83
N ALA A 125 29.09 4.41 21.59
CA ALA A 125 30.41 4.35 20.97
C ALA A 125 31.05 5.75 20.79
N CYS A 126 30.28 6.75 20.40
CA CYS A 126 30.75 8.14 20.28
C CYS A 126 31.13 8.72 21.63
N VAL A 127 30.32 8.51 22.68
CA VAL A 127 30.63 8.97 24.03
C VAL A 127 31.88 8.30 24.58
N ALA A 128 32.03 6.99 24.42
CA ALA A 128 33.24 6.26 24.83
C ALA A 128 34.48 6.75 24.09
N GLY A 129 34.37 7.05 22.80
CA GLY A 129 35.47 7.63 22.00
C GLY A 129 35.91 9.02 22.51
N ILE A 130 34.94 9.88 22.85
CA ILE A 130 35.24 11.21 23.43
C ILE A 130 35.93 11.08 24.79
N ILE A 131 35.50 10.19 25.67
CA ILE A 131 36.11 9.92 26.96
C ILE A 131 37.53 9.43 26.77
N ALA A 132 37.76 8.45 25.89
CA ALA A 132 39.10 7.93 25.61
C ALA A 132 40.05 9.03 25.09
N LEU A 133 39.59 9.87 24.17
CA LEU A 133 40.37 11.02 23.67
C LEU A 133 40.74 12.02 24.79
N ASN A 134 39.80 12.31 25.68
CA ASN A 134 40.07 13.20 26.81
C ASN A 134 41.08 12.61 27.81
N ILE A 135 41.02 11.30 28.09
CA ILE A 135 41.99 10.62 28.92
C ILE A 135 43.38 10.67 28.26
N VAL A 136 43.49 10.39 26.97
CA VAL A 136 44.78 10.46 26.25
C VAL A 136 45.35 11.87 26.26
N ARG A 137 44.52 12.91 26.08
CA ARG A 137 44.95 14.30 26.15
C ARG A 137 45.44 14.66 27.55
N ALA A 138 44.74 14.25 28.59
CA ALA A 138 45.11 14.51 29.98
C ALA A 138 46.44 13.82 30.39
N THR A 139 46.63 12.57 29.91
CA THR A 139 47.89 11.83 30.16
C THR A 139 49.09 12.38 29.40
N ARG A 140 48.89 12.90 28.18
CA ARG A 140 49.95 13.61 27.43
C ARG A 140 50.40 14.90 28.13
N LYS A 141 49.45 15.71 28.60
CA LYS A 141 49.73 16.96 29.31
C LYS A 141 50.54 16.73 30.60
N LYS A 142 50.28 15.64 31.35
CA LYS A 142 51.05 15.26 32.54
C LYS A 142 52.46 14.74 32.26
N ARG A 143 52.79 14.40 31.02
CA ARG A 143 54.15 13.98 30.62
C ARG A 143 55.04 15.14 30.16
N GLU A 144 54.42 16.26 29.82
CA GLU A 144 55.11 17.48 29.34
C GLU A 144 55.38 18.49 30.45
N GLU A 145 54.80 18.29 31.64
CA GLU A 145 55.12 18.98 32.91
C GLU A 145 56.12 18.15 33.72
#